data_36233c133f195b072033486562c6b72b
#
_entry.id   36233c133f195b072033486562c6b72b
#
_cell.length_a   1.000
_cell.length_b   1.000
_cell.length_c   1.000
_cell.angle_alpha   90.00
_cell.angle_beta   90.00
_cell.angle_gamma   90.00
#
_symmetry.space_group_name_H-M   'P 1'
#
loop_
_entity.id
_entity.type
_entity.pdbx_description
1 polymer ?
#
loop_
_entity_poly.entity_id
_entity_poly.type
_entity_poly.pdbx_seq_one_letter_code
_entity_poly.pdbx_strand_id
1 'polypeptide(L)'
;MSETENSKPEDNGQPETEDAAAAPETGAEDAAGETGADASPEDAIVKLTAELDSMRDKLLRALAEAENTRRRAERDVADARSYAVSSFAKDMLDVSDNLSRAVGAVDPATLDGVPDAVKNLVEGVAMTEKALLSKMERHGVKKVDPQPGDAFDPHRHQAVAQIPSDQPNGRIASVMQTGFVIGERTLRAAMVAVSAGNPSGDGHASGGNGVDVTA
;
A
#
# COMPACT_ATOMS: atom_id res chain seq x y z
N MET A 1 25.43 -45.14 35.06
CA MET A 1 24.84 -44.52 36.26
C MET A 1 24.19 -43.27 35.76
N SER A 2 22.92 -43.37 35.43
CA SER A 2 21.76 -42.92 36.25
C SER A 2 21.58 -41.42 36.04
N GLU A 3 20.50 -40.83 35.70
CA GLU A 3 19.06 -41.16 35.66
C GLU A 3 18.34 -40.11 34.79
N THR A 4 17.45 -40.62 34.05
CA THR A 4 16.19 -40.07 33.56
C THR A 4 15.53 -39.07 34.50
N GLU A 5 15.05 -37.92 33.96
CA GLU A 5 13.81 -37.37 34.42
C GLU A 5 13.00 -36.70 33.30
N ASN A 6 11.93 -37.29 33.11
CA ASN A 6 10.73 -37.13 32.38
C ASN A 6 9.99 -35.82 32.80
N SER A 7 9.66 -34.96 31.87
CA SER A 7 8.67 -33.92 32.09
C SER A 7 7.69 -33.85 30.91
N LYS A 8 6.53 -34.32 31.21
CA LYS A 8 5.19 -34.29 30.64
C LYS A 8 4.84 -33.04 29.86
N PRO A 9 4.21 -33.11 28.68
CA PRO A 9 3.60 -31.96 28.02
C PRO A 9 2.28 -31.56 28.70
N GLU A 10 2.13 -30.29 28.93
CA GLU A 10 0.94 -29.72 29.49
C GLU A 10 -0.23 -29.67 28.46
N ASP A 11 -1.31 -30.17 28.97
CA ASP A 11 -2.68 -30.21 28.52
C ASP A 11 -3.18 -28.84 27.97
N ASN A 12 -3.56 -28.83 26.70
CA ASN A 12 -4.22 -27.68 26.07
C ASN A 12 -5.72 -27.84 26.22
N GLY A 13 -6.26 -27.25 27.31
CA GLY A 13 -7.67 -27.24 27.64
C GLY A 13 -8.53 -26.65 26.52
N GLN A 14 -9.32 -27.50 25.92
CA GLN A 14 -10.50 -27.10 25.14
C GLN A 14 -11.62 -26.65 26.10
N PRO A 15 -12.33 -25.57 25.80
CA PRO A 15 -13.56 -25.27 26.54
C PRO A 15 -14.68 -26.22 26.06
N GLU A 16 -15.15 -27.02 26.98
CA GLU A 16 -16.39 -27.80 26.84
C GLU A 16 -17.58 -26.85 26.75
N THR A 17 -18.28 -26.91 25.63
CA THR A 17 -19.62 -26.33 25.52
C THR A 17 -20.62 -27.36 26.01
N GLU A 18 -21.12 -27.17 27.22
CA GLU A 18 -22.32 -27.85 27.71
C GLU A 18 -23.53 -27.39 26.88
N ASP A 19 -24.01 -28.26 26.02
CA ASP A 19 -25.29 -28.15 25.37
C ASP A 19 -26.30 -29.00 26.21
N ALA A 20 -27.09 -28.31 27.05
CA ALA A 20 -28.14 -28.89 27.81
C ALA A 20 -29.35 -29.14 26.90
N ALA A 21 -29.50 -30.37 26.45
CA ALA A 21 -30.70 -30.84 25.77
C ALA A 21 -31.88 -30.88 26.78
N ALA A 22 -32.77 -29.90 26.68
CA ALA A 22 -34.10 -29.98 27.26
C ALA A 22 -35.03 -30.61 26.22
N ALA A 23 -35.45 -31.82 26.49
CA ALA A 23 -36.55 -32.48 25.79
C ALA A 23 -37.88 -31.81 26.18
N PRO A 24 -38.76 -31.49 25.24
CA PRO A 24 -40.17 -31.20 25.57
C PRO A 24 -40.96 -32.50 25.57
N GLU A 25 -41.69 -32.63 26.65
CA GLU A 25 -42.64 -33.68 26.90
C GLU A 25 -43.75 -33.74 25.85
N THR A 26 -44.13 -34.98 25.57
CA THR A 26 -45.25 -35.35 24.72
C THR A 26 -46.57 -34.88 25.32
N GLY A 27 -47.16 -33.89 24.70
CA GLY A 27 -48.59 -33.59 24.82
C GLY A 27 -49.29 -34.07 23.56
N ALA A 28 -49.89 -35.23 23.62
CA ALA A 28 -50.85 -35.69 22.62
C ALA A 28 -52.19 -35.00 22.89
N GLU A 29 -52.54 -34.06 22.06
CA GLU A 29 -53.94 -33.67 21.86
C GLU A 29 -54.23 -33.54 20.38
N ASP A 30 -55.10 -34.43 20.04
CA ASP A 30 -56.00 -34.56 18.92
C ASP A 30 -56.42 -33.20 18.31
N ALA A 31 -55.98 -32.96 17.08
CA ALA A 31 -56.66 -32.02 16.21
C ALA A 31 -56.81 -32.66 14.85
N ALA A 32 -57.98 -33.21 14.67
CA ALA A 32 -58.49 -33.69 13.41
C ALA A 32 -58.43 -32.63 12.34
N GLY A 33 -57.86 -33.03 11.18
CA GLY A 33 -58.39 -32.70 9.86
C GLY A 33 -58.50 -31.23 9.48
N GLU A 34 -57.45 -30.73 8.82
CA GLU A 34 -57.69 -29.97 7.62
C GLU A 34 -56.88 -30.61 6.50
N THR A 35 -57.51 -31.51 5.81
CA THR A 35 -57.13 -31.93 4.45
C THR A 35 -57.10 -30.67 3.60
N GLY A 36 -55.91 -30.09 3.48
CA GLY A 36 -55.64 -29.00 2.54
C GLY A 36 -56.12 -29.43 1.17
N ALA A 37 -57.03 -28.64 0.66
CA ALA A 37 -57.71 -28.77 -0.63
C ALA A 37 -56.74 -29.22 -1.74
N ASP A 38 -57.19 -30.16 -2.46
CA ASP A 38 -56.85 -30.67 -3.78
C ASP A 38 -56.16 -29.59 -4.65
N ALA A 39 -54.87 -29.41 -4.46
CA ALA A 39 -54.09 -28.60 -5.37
C ALA A 39 -54.00 -29.39 -6.68
N SER A 40 -54.58 -28.87 -7.70
CA SER A 40 -54.59 -29.55 -8.99
C SER A 40 -53.13 -29.90 -9.39
N PRO A 41 -52.91 -31.01 -10.10
CA PRO A 41 -51.56 -31.35 -10.60
C PRO A 41 -50.90 -30.19 -11.37
N GLU A 42 -51.70 -29.33 -11.96
CA GLU A 42 -51.26 -28.13 -12.68
C GLU A 42 -50.72 -27.07 -11.70
N ASP A 43 -51.36 -26.83 -10.56
CA ASP A 43 -50.87 -25.90 -9.54
C ASP A 43 -49.58 -26.39 -8.90
N ALA A 44 -49.42 -27.69 -8.72
CA ALA A 44 -48.20 -28.29 -8.22
C ALA A 44 -47.02 -28.10 -9.21
N ILE A 45 -47.29 -28.27 -10.50
CA ILE A 45 -46.30 -28.05 -11.59
C ILE A 45 -45.88 -26.57 -11.61
N VAL A 46 -46.82 -25.64 -11.53
CA VAL A 46 -46.53 -24.20 -11.52
C VAL A 46 -45.65 -23.83 -10.29
N LYS A 47 -45.96 -24.35 -9.10
CA LYS A 47 -45.15 -24.12 -7.89
C LYS A 47 -43.73 -24.67 -8.03
N LEU A 48 -43.59 -25.91 -8.51
CA LEU A 48 -42.27 -26.54 -8.72
C LEU A 48 -41.43 -25.83 -9.77
N THR A 49 -42.05 -25.36 -10.87
CA THR A 49 -41.31 -24.56 -11.87
C THR A 49 -40.87 -23.25 -11.32
N ALA A 50 -41.69 -22.54 -10.54
CA ALA A 50 -41.28 -21.30 -9.86
C ALA A 50 -40.16 -21.51 -8.86
N GLU A 51 -40.22 -22.62 -8.09
CA GLU A 51 -39.11 -22.98 -7.19
C GLU A 51 -37.83 -23.30 -7.91
N LEU A 52 -37.89 -24.06 -9.02
CA LEU A 52 -36.73 -24.34 -9.86
C LEU A 52 -36.10 -23.07 -10.43
N ASP A 53 -36.92 -22.16 -10.92
CA ASP A 53 -36.42 -20.89 -11.45
C ASP A 53 -35.79 -20.03 -10.33
N SER A 54 -36.44 -19.97 -9.14
CA SER A 54 -35.82 -19.30 -7.99
C SER A 54 -34.50 -19.92 -7.56
N MET A 55 -34.40 -21.25 -7.57
CA MET A 55 -33.14 -21.94 -7.23
C MET A 55 -32.06 -21.69 -8.29
N ARG A 56 -32.42 -21.66 -9.58
CA ARG A 56 -31.50 -21.32 -10.66
C ARG A 56 -30.95 -19.91 -10.50
N ASP A 57 -31.84 -18.95 -10.23
CA ASP A 57 -31.42 -17.57 -9.99
C ASP A 57 -30.48 -17.44 -8.78
N LYS A 58 -30.79 -18.12 -7.68
CA LYS A 58 -29.93 -18.18 -6.50
C LYS A 58 -28.57 -18.79 -6.81
N LEU A 59 -28.56 -19.88 -7.58
CA LEU A 59 -27.33 -20.55 -8.01
C LEU A 59 -26.46 -19.65 -8.89
N LEU A 60 -27.06 -19.02 -9.90
CA LEU A 60 -26.34 -18.09 -10.79
C LEU A 60 -25.76 -16.91 -10.01
N ARG A 61 -26.52 -16.35 -9.05
CA ARG A 61 -26.03 -15.28 -8.20
C ARG A 61 -24.88 -15.75 -7.31
N ALA A 62 -25.01 -16.90 -6.66
CA ALA A 62 -23.96 -17.47 -5.83
C ALA A 62 -22.68 -17.77 -6.63
N LEU A 63 -22.81 -18.28 -7.86
CA LEU A 63 -21.65 -18.49 -8.76
C LEU A 63 -20.96 -17.17 -9.12
N ALA A 64 -21.74 -16.14 -9.44
CA ALA A 64 -21.19 -14.82 -9.74
C ALA A 64 -20.50 -14.20 -8.51
N GLU A 65 -21.07 -14.33 -7.34
CA GLU A 65 -20.46 -13.87 -6.06
C GLU A 65 -19.17 -14.64 -5.74
N ALA A 66 -19.18 -15.97 -5.91
CA ALA A 66 -17.99 -16.80 -5.73
C ALA A 66 -16.86 -16.41 -6.68
N GLU A 67 -17.16 -16.20 -7.96
CA GLU A 67 -16.16 -15.77 -8.95
C GLU A 67 -15.62 -14.36 -8.63
N ASN A 68 -16.48 -13.43 -8.22
CA ASN A 68 -16.05 -12.10 -7.81
C ASN A 68 -15.15 -12.15 -6.56
N THR A 69 -15.51 -13.00 -5.60
CA THR A 69 -14.71 -13.20 -4.38
C THR A 69 -13.37 -13.82 -4.70
N ARG A 70 -13.33 -14.83 -5.58
CA ARG A 70 -12.10 -15.46 -6.04
C ARG A 70 -11.17 -14.43 -6.70
N ARG A 71 -11.69 -13.63 -7.64
CA ARG A 71 -10.90 -12.60 -8.33
C ARG A 71 -10.39 -11.51 -7.39
N ARG A 72 -11.17 -11.18 -6.35
CA ARG A 72 -10.72 -10.24 -5.31
C ARG A 72 -9.59 -10.85 -4.51
N ALA A 73 -9.77 -12.06 -4.01
CA ALA A 73 -8.75 -12.76 -3.22
C ALA A 73 -7.43 -12.93 -3.99
N GLU A 74 -7.47 -13.25 -5.29
CA GLU A 74 -6.28 -13.35 -6.13
C GLU A 74 -5.52 -12.01 -6.20
N ARG A 75 -6.25 -10.89 -6.34
CA ARG A 75 -5.64 -9.55 -6.32
C ARG A 75 -5.06 -9.22 -4.95
N ASP A 76 -5.82 -9.46 -3.88
CA ASP A 76 -5.37 -9.19 -2.51
C ASP A 76 -4.10 -9.98 -2.17
N VAL A 77 -4.00 -11.24 -2.62
CA VAL A 77 -2.79 -12.07 -2.46
C VAL A 77 -1.61 -11.51 -3.27
N ALA A 78 -1.85 -11.07 -4.51
CA ALA A 78 -0.81 -10.46 -5.35
C ALA A 78 -0.29 -9.16 -4.74
N ASP A 79 -1.20 -8.32 -4.24
CA ASP A 79 -0.87 -7.06 -3.56
C ASP A 79 -0.14 -7.31 -2.25
N ALA A 80 -0.61 -8.26 -1.44
CA ALA A 80 0.06 -8.64 -0.20
C ALA A 80 1.50 -9.11 -0.45
N ARG A 81 1.73 -9.93 -1.48
CA ARG A 81 3.07 -10.39 -1.87
C ARG A 81 3.95 -9.23 -2.35
N SER A 82 3.40 -8.35 -3.18
CA SER A 82 4.13 -7.20 -3.72
C SER A 82 4.55 -6.22 -2.62
N TYR A 83 3.71 -6.05 -1.59
CA TYR A 83 3.94 -5.07 -0.52
C TYR A 83 4.45 -5.65 0.80
N ALA A 84 4.60 -6.98 0.89
CA ALA A 84 5.09 -7.65 2.11
C ALA A 84 6.44 -7.10 2.61
N VAL A 85 7.29 -6.70 1.67
CA VAL A 85 8.63 -6.16 1.98
C VAL A 85 8.64 -4.64 2.20
N SER A 86 7.49 -3.95 2.14
CA SER A 86 7.45 -2.48 2.17
C SER A 86 8.00 -1.90 3.47
N SER A 87 7.71 -2.53 4.61
CA SER A 87 8.22 -2.07 5.91
C SER A 87 9.74 -2.24 5.98
N PHE A 88 10.23 -3.42 5.64
CA PHE A 88 11.67 -3.68 5.58
C PHE A 88 12.39 -2.75 4.59
N ALA A 89 11.77 -2.52 3.41
CA ALA A 89 12.34 -1.60 2.44
C ALA A 89 12.47 -0.17 3.00
N LYS A 90 11.46 0.31 3.75
CA LYS A 90 11.53 1.63 4.41
C LYS A 90 12.70 1.72 5.37
N ASP A 91 12.92 0.71 6.21
CA ASP A 91 14.04 0.68 7.15
C ASP A 91 15.39 0.68 6.41
N MET A 92 15.46 0.02 5.24
CA MET A 92 16.66 0.04 4.41
C MET A 92 16.92 1.38 3.71
N LEU A 93 15.89 2.23 3.53
CA LEU A 93 16.09 3.57 2.99
C LEU A 93 16.94 4.44 3.93
N ASP A 94 16.77 4.30 5.24
CA ASP A 94 17.57 5.04 6.21
C ASP A 94 19.06 4.65 6.14
N VAL A 95 19.33 3.36 5.89
CA VAL A 95 20.70 2.88 5.66
C VAL A 95 21.27 3.48 4.37
N SER A 96 20.48 3.48 3.28
CA SER A 96 20.88 4.08 2.00
C SER A 96 21.19 5.57 2.15
N ASP A 97 20.33 6.32 2.87
CA ASP A 97 20.55 7.75 3.13
C ASP A 97 21.82 8.01 3.95
N ASN A 98 22.10 7.15 4.92
CA ASN A 98 23.34 7.27 5.71
C ASN A 98 24.59 7.00 4.87
N LEU A 99 24.55 6.02 3.98
CA LEU A 99 25.63 5.74 3.04
C LEU A 99 25.81 6.91 2.07
N SER A 100 24.73 7.42 1.49
CA SER A 100 24.74 8.58 0.58
C SER A 100 25.32 9.81 1.26
N ARG A 101 24.94 10.06 2.52
CA ARG A 101 25.45 11.17 3.32
C ARG A 101 26.94 10.99 3.62
N ALA A 102 27.38 9.76 3.92
CA ALA A 102 28.78 9.48 4.19
C ALA A 102 29.65 9.74 2.95
N VAL A 103 29.19 9.33 1.78
CA VAL A 103 29.87 9.60 0.50
C VAL A 103 29.85 11.10 0.18
N GLY A 104 28.70 11.76 0.33
CA GLY A 104 28.53 13.19 0.05
C GLY A 104 29.25 14.13 1.03
N ALA A 105 29.65 13.63 2.21
CA ALA A 105 30.44 14.41 3.17
C ALA A 105 31.92 14.56 2.76
N VAL A 106 32.37 13.77 1.81
CA VAL A 106 33.75 13.82 1.31
C VAL A 106 33.77 14.67 0.04
N ASP A 107 34.39 15.87 0.15
CA ASP A 107 34.63 16.70 -1.03
C ASP A 107 35.69 16.02 -1.90
N PRO A 108 35.40 15.75 -3.21
CA PRO A 108 36.38 15.20 -4.14
C PRO A 108 37.69 15.96 -4.18
N ALA A 109 37.65 17.27 -4.00
CA ALA A 109 38.86 18.11 -3.98
C ALA A 109 39.76 17.84 -2.76
N THR A 110 39.20 17.36 -1.65
CA THR A 110 39.99 17.01 -0.46
C THR A 110 40.64 15.63 -0.57
N LEU A 111 40.25 14.82 -1.55
CA LEU A 111 40.85 13.52 -1.81
C LEU A 111 42.22 13.64 -2.49
N ASP A 112 42.56 14.81 -3.04
CA ASP A 112 43.90 15.07 -3.57
C ASP A 112 44.90 15.21 -2.41
N GLY A 113 45.80 14.22 -2.30
CA GLY A 113 46.82 14.20 -1.25
C GLY A 113 46.56 13.31 -0.05
N VAL A 114 45.37 12.67 0.06
CA VAL A 114 45.11 11.66 1.10
C VAL A 114 45.68 10.29 0.68
N PRO A 115 45.98 9.41 1.68
CA PRO A 115 46.40 8.04 1.41
C PRO A 115 45.39 7.27 0.56
N ASP A 116 45.88 6.42 -0.35
CA ASP A 116 45.02 5.60 -1.24
C ASP A 116 44.06 4.71 -0.46
N ALA A 117 44.39 4.32 0.76
CA ALA A 117 43.48 3.57 1.64
C ALA A 117 42.18 4.34 1.93
N VAL A 118 42.24 5.68 2.06
CA VAL A 118 41.05 6.51 2.31
C VAL A 118 40.24 6.62 1.03
N LYS A 119 40.88 6.81 -0.13
CA LYS A 119 40.20 6.82 -1.44
C LYS A 119 39.45 5.52 -1.67
N ASN A 120 40.11 4.39 -1.46
CA ASN A 120 39.53 3.07 -1.61
C ASN A 120 38.36 2.82 -0.65
N LEU A 121 38.44 3.37 0.57
CA LEU A 121 37.33 3.27 1.54
C LEU A 121 36.09 4.03 1.04
N VAL A 122 36.27 5.28 0.58
CA VAL A 122 35.17 6.11 0.06
C VAL A 122 34.53 5.44 -1.17
N GLU A 123 35.36 4.94 -2.07
CA GLU A 123 34.89 4.21 -3.26
C GLU A 123 34.14 2.92 -2.84
N GLY A 124 34.64 2.17 -1.87
CA GLY A 124 33.99 0.97 -1.33
C GLY A 124 32.60 1.28 -0.72
N VAL A 125 32.45 2.40 -0.01
CA VAL A 125 31.17 2.83 0.53
C VAL A 125 30.19 3.21 -0.61
N ALA A 126 30.65 3.95 -1.61
CA ALA A 126 29.85 4.32 -2.79
C ALA A 126 29.39 3.07 -3.57
N MET A 127 30.28 2.10 -3.75
CA MET A 127 29.92 0.81 -4.38
C MET A 127 28.89 0.03 -3.54
N THR A 128 28.99 0.08 -2.23
CA THR A 128 28.04 -0.58 -1.31
C THR A 128 26.65 0.05 -1.41
N GLU A 129 26.54 1.36 -1.44
CA GLU A 129 25.29 2.08 -1.67
C GLU A 129 24.65 1.67 -3.01
N LYS A 130 25.44 1.74 -4.09
CA LYS A 130 24.96 1.35 -5.43
C LYS A 130 24.50 -0.12 -5.47
N ALA A 131 25.22 -1.01 -4.81
CA ALA A 131 24.83 -2.42 -4.72
C ALA A 131 23.53 -2.63 -3.92
N LEU A 132 23.35 -1.88 -2.82
CA LEU A 132 22.10 -1.89 -2.04
C LEU A 132 20.93 -1.45 -2.90
N LEU A 133 21.02 -0.29 -3.55
CA LEU A 133 19.96 0.24 -4.42
C LEU A 133 19.61 -0.74 -5.55
N SER A 134 20.61 -1.30 -6.22
CA SER A 134 20.39 -2.31 -7.28
C SER A 134 19.70 -3.58 -6.77
N LYS A 135 19.96 -3.99 -5.52
CA LYS A 135 19.24 -5.11 -4.89
C LYS A 135 17.80 -4.74 -4.57
N MET A 136 17.55 -3.53 -4.09
CA MET A 136 16.20 -3.03 -3.82
C MET A 136 15.36 -2.92 -5.11
N GLU A 137 15.97 -2.47 -6.21
CA GLU A 137 15.30 -2.41 -7.52
C GLU A 137 14.79 -3.78 -8.00
N ARG A 138 15.55 -4.86 -7.76
CA ARG A 138 15.12 -6.24 -8.07
C ARG A 138 13.89 -6.69 -7.29
N HIS A 139 13.64 -6.08 -6.13
CA HIS A 139 12.43 -6.27 -5.32
C HIS A 139 11.33 -5.26 -5.63
N GLY A 140 11.46 -4.50 -6.72
CA GLY A 140 10.45 -3.55 -7.19
C GLY A 140 10.51 -2.17 -6.54
N VAL A 141 11.51 -1.90 -5.70
CA VAL A 141 11.73 -0.57 -5.12
C VAL A 141 12.45 0.29 -6.14
N LYS A 142 11.87 1.42 -6.54
CA LYS A 142 12.45 2.35 -7.52
C LYS A 142 12.71 3.70 -6.87
N LYS A 143 13.86 4.29 -7.19
CA LYS A 143 14.23 5.64 -6.77
C LYS A 143 13.36 6.67 -7.51
N VAL A 144 12.87 7.66 -6.79
CA VAL A 144 12.22 8.87 -7.30
C VAL A 144 13.18 10.03 -7.08
N ASP A 145 13.82 10.46 -8.12
CA ASP A 145 14.88 11.47 -8.09
C ASP A 145 14.55 12.55 -9.12
N PRO A 146 13.58 13.43 -8.81
CA PRO A 146 13.19 14.48 -9.72
C PRO A 146 14.34 15.47 -9.90
N GLN A 147 14.41 16.11 -11.08
CA GLN A 147 15.42 17.10 -11.38
C GLN A 147 14.85 18.52 -11.19
N PRO A 148 15.70 19.53 -10.93
CA PRO A 148 15.29 20.92 -10.96
C PRO A 148 14.61 21.25 -12.30
N GLY A 149 13.43 21.85 -12.25
CA GLY A 149 12.60 22.15 -13.42
C GLY A 149 11.50 21.12 -13.70
N ASP A 150 11.52 19.93 -13.07
CA ASP A 150 10.47 18.94 -13.20
C ASP A 150 9.15 19.45 -12.59
N ALA A 151 8.03 18.89 -13.07
CA ALA A 151 6.72 19.19 -12.51
C ALA A 151 6.58 18.56 -11.11
N PHE A 152 6.00 19.34 -10.20
CA PHE A 152 5.65 18.82 -8.87
C PHE A 152 4.47 17.84 -8.98
N ASP A 153 4.64 16.64 -8.42
CA ASP A 153 3.61 15.61 -8.31
C ASP A 153 3.32 15.31 -6.84
N PRO A 154 2.14 15.67 -6.32
CA PRO A 154 1.79 15.46 -4.91
C PRO A 154 1.78 13.99 -4.47
N HIS A 155 1.66 13.04 -5.40
CA HIS A 155 1.66 11.61 -5.07
C HIS A 155 3.07 11.05 -4.81
N ARG A 156 4.09 11.71 -5.35
CA ARG A 156 5.49 11.25 -5.29
C ARG A 156 6.43 12.24 -4.61
N HIS A 157 6.04 13.51 -4.51
CA HIS A 157 6.86 14.57 -3.98
C HIS A 157 6.19 15.24 -2.79
N GLN A 158 6.99 15.64 -1.81
CA GLN A 158 6.59 16.43 -0.66
C GLN A 158 7.30 17.78 -0.72
N ALA A 159 6.54 18.84 -0.94
CA ALA A 159 7.07 20.19 -0.87
C ALA A 159 7.32 20.57 0.60
N VAL A 160 8.57 20.85 0.95
CA VAL A 160 8.98 21.25 2.30
C VAL A 160 9.26 22.73 2.41
N ALA A 161 9.57 23.38 1.30
CA ALA A 161 9.82 24.82 1.21
C ALA A 161 9.43 25.35 -0.16
N GLN A 162 9.16 26.64 -0.20
CA GLN A 162 9.06 27.40 -1.43
C GLN A 162 10.19 28.43 -1.46
N ILE A 163 11.01 28.41 -2.51
CA ILE A 163 12.19 29.26 -2.60
C ILE A 163 12.21 30.00 -3.94
N PRO A 164 12.75 31.21 -4.00
CA PRO A 164 13.05 31.88 -5.24
C PRO A 164 14.07 31.06 -6.04
N SER A 165 13.80 30.86 -7.33
CA SER A 165 14.75 30.16 -8.21
C SER A 165 14.51 30.53 -9.67
N ASP A 166 15.45 30.18 -10.54
CA ASP A 166 15.34 30.41 -11.99
C ASP A 166 14.30 29.49 -12.66
N GLN A 167 13.72 28.57 -11.90
CA GLN A 167 12.67 27.69 -12.42
C GLN A 167 11.30 28.39 -12.39
N PRO A 168 10.40 28.05 -13.31
CA PRO A 168 9.05 28.57 -13.30
C PRO A 168 8.33 28.28 -11.98
N ASN A 169 7.40 29.14 -11.58
CA ASN A 169 6.62 28.96 -10.36
C ASN A 169 5.90 27.60 -10.36
N GLY A 170 5.93 26.90 -9.24
CA GLY A 170 5.31 25.58 -9.06
C GLY A 170 6.15 24.40 -9.59
N ARG A 171 7.34 24.65 -10.14
CA ARG A 171 8.29 23.60 -10.51
C ARG A 171 9.23 23.28 -9.37
N ILE A 172 9.88 22.11 -9.44
CA ILE A 172 10.89 21.71 -8.45
C ILE A 172 12.12 22.60 -8.64
N ALA A 173 12.52 23.27 -7.57
CA ALA A 173 13.72 24.11 -7.55
C ALA A 173 14.95 23.30 -7.10
N SER A 174 14.80 22.46 -6.08
CA SER A 174 15.88 21.58 -5.59
C SER A 174 15.31 20.35 -4.92
N VAL A 175 16.11 19.27 -4.89
CA VAL A 175 15.78 18.02 -4.17
C VAL A 175 16.60 17.97 -2.89
N MET A 176 15.92 17.84 -1.76
CA MET A 176 16.56 17.73 -0.43
C MET A 176 16.77 16.28 -0.02
N GLN A 177 15.81 15.42 -0.39
CA GLN A 177 15.89 13.98 -0.12
C GLN A 177 15.17 13.21 -1.23
N THR A 178 15.83 12.16 -1.72
CA THR A 178 15.26 11.30 -2.76
C THR A 178 14.10 10.48 -2.23
N GLY A 179 13.07 10.31 -3.07
CA GLY A 179 11.93 9.45 -2.78
C GLY A 179 12.14 8.02 -3.26
N PHE A 180 11.24 7.15 -2.84
CA PHE A 180 11.21 5.76 -3.27
C PHE A 180 9.77 5.24 -3.37
N VAL A 181 9.52 4.41 -4.40
CA VAL A 181 8.24 3.74 -4.63
C VAL A 181 8.44 2.25 -4.76
N ILE A 182 7.42 1.45 -4.42
CA ILE A 182 7.37 0.01 -4.69
C ILE A 182 6.11 -0.28 -5.51
N GLY A 183 6.30 -0.71 -6.76
CA GLY A 183 5.18 -0.76 -7.71
C GLY A 183 4.55 0.62 -7.86
N GLU A 184 3.26 0.74 -7.54
CA GLU A 184 2.51 2.01 -7.59
C GLU A 184 2.46 2.74 -6.23
N ARG A 185 2.89 2.08 -5.16
CA ARG A 185 2.82 2.64 -3.80
C ARG A 185 4.07 3.43 -3.46
N THR A 186 3.89 4.66 -2.95
CA THR A 186 4.99 5.47 -2.43
C THR A 186 5.43 4.93 -1.07
N LEU A 187 6.70 4.51 -0.96
CA LEU A 187 7.36 4.17 0.30
C LEU A 187 7.74 5.42 1.06
N ARG A 188 8.35 6.38 0.36
CA ARG A 188 8.73 7.70 0.86
C ARG A 188 8.68 8.71 -0.29
N ALA A 189 7.96 9.80 -0.12
CA ALA A 189 7.95 10.90 -1.07
C ALA A 189 9.33 11.58 -1.15
N ALA A 190 9.72 12.06 -2.32
CA ALA A 190 10.90 12.90 -2.45
C ALA A 190 10.64 14.26 -1.79
N MET A 191 11.51 14.68 -0.87
CA MET A 191 11.43 16.00 -0.27
C MET A 191 12.06 17.02 -1.20
N VAL A 192 11.25 17.99 -1.64
CA VAL A 192 11.67 18.99 -2.62
C VAL A 192 11.35 20.40 -2.16
N ALA A 193 12.16 21.35 -2.60
CA ALA A 193 11.80 22.75 -2.57
C ALA A 193 11.17 23.12 -3.92
N VAL A 194 10.05 23.84 -3.87
CA VAL A 194 9.31 24.29 -5.05
C VAL A 194 9.69 25.74 -5.36
N SER A 195 9.80 26.06 -6.64
CA SER A 195 10.09 27.42 -7.08
C SER A 195 8.93 28.37 -6.83
N ALA A 196 9.23 29.52 -6.27
CA ALA A 196 8.33 30.68 -6.21
C ALA A 196 8.42 31.56 -7.48
N GLY A 197 9.24 31.15 -8.46
CA GLY A 197 9.61 31.97 -9.60
C GLY A 197 10.83 32.86 -9.32
N ASN A 198 11.33 33.51 -10.35
CA ASN A 198 12.45 34.44 -10.24
C ASN A 198 11.96 35.82 -9.77
N PRO A 199 12.35 36.31 -8.61
CA PRO A 199 11.92 37.63 -8.12
C PRO A 199 12.37 38.79 -9.02
N SER A 200 13.33 38.54 -9.91
CA SER A 200 13.85 39.55 -10.86
C SER A 200 13.19 39.52 -12.24
N GLY A 201 12.32 38.52 -12.52
CA GLY A 201 11.78 38.26 -13.87
C GLY A 201 10.29 38.56 -14.08
N ASP A 202 9.46 38.51 -13.05
CA ASP A 202 8.00 38.62 -13.18
C ASP A 202 7.43 40.00 -12.82
N GLY A 203 8.21 41.05 -13.03
CA GLY A 203 7.75 42.47 -12.87
C GLY A 203 6.94 43.01 -14.04
N HIS A 204 6.27 42.17 -14.85
CA HIS A 204 5.36 42.67 -15.88
C HIS A 204 4.22 41.69 -16.16
N ALA A 205 3.10 41.99 -15.56
CA ALA A 205 1.73 41.88 -16.07
C ALA A 205 0.69 41.58 -14.96
N SER A 206 0.54 42.50 -14.03
CA SER A 206 -0.80 42.71 -13.48
C SER A 206 -1.25 44.09 -13.87
N GLY A 207 -1.82 44.19 -15.05
CA GLY A 207 -2.54 45.34 -15.52
C GLY A 207 -3.61 45.71 -14.50
N GLY A 208 -3.34 46.75 -13.74
CA GLY A 208 -4.33 47.41 -12.91
C GLY A 208 -5.51 47.86 -13.77
N ASN A 209 -6.64 47.21 -13.61
CA ASN A 209 -7.92 47.73 -14.05
C ASN A 209 -8.29 48.82 -13.06
N GLY A 210 -7.79 50.02 -13.30
CA GLY A 210 -8.20 51.25 -12.62
C GLY A 210 -9.69 51.44 -12.86
N VAL A 211 -10.49 51.23 -11.82
CA VAL A 211 -11.87 51.65 -11.79
C VAL A 211 -11.83 53.17 -11.62
N ASP A 212 -12.07 53.87 -12.73
CA ASP A 212 -12.27 55.32 -12.77
C ASP A 212 -13.62 55.63 -12.13
N VAL A 213 -13.60 56.10 -10.90
CA VAL A 213 -14.78 56.64 -10.20
C VAL A 213 -14.72 58.14 -10.37
N THR A 214 -15.37 58.64 -11.40
CA THR A 214 -15.66 60.08 -11.50
C THR A 214 -17.12 60.32 -11.18
N ALA A 215 -17.34 61.08 -10.11
CA ALA A 215 -18.42 61.97 -9.69
C ALA A 215 -19.87 61.76 -10.20
#